data_47b4b8c37327e26e8518106604ea0881
#
_entry.id   47b4b8c37327e26e8518106604ea0881
#
_cell.length_a   1.000
_cell.length_b   1.000
_cell.length_c   1.000
_cell.angle_alpha   90.00
_cell.angle_beta   90.00
_cell.angle_gamma   90.00
#
_symmetry.space_group_name_H-M   'P 1'
#
loop_
_entity.id
_entity.type
_entity.pdbx_description
1 polymer ?
#
loop_
_entity_poly.entity_id
_entity_poly.type
_entity_poly.pdbx_seq_one_letter_code
_entity_poly.pdbx_strand_id
1 'polypeptide(L)'
;EAKKKERVERRRHEIEARTRSKSVRKTLTILIIVGIIAGLGYLVYTAATNSPGIGPLNSAHYHVDWAMYINGKPQVLNVSKYQLRSEYVHLEGGTSTIHMHATNVPLGYFIDTIGMKIAPTSLTVDGVTYSNEGDKKLRMFVNGKENSDFGKYVPKGLDKILIVYGNDTDAQIQEYIKTIPDLAKSFDQPQPAPAVGR
;
A
#
# COMPACT_ATOMS: atom_id res chain seq x y z
N GLU A 1 -65.46 40.75 15.27
CA GLU A 1 -64.03 40.90 15.72
C GLU A 1 -63.47 39.65 16.37
N ALA A 2 -64.20 38.90 17.17
CA ALA A 2 -63.76 37.71 17.87
C ALA A 2 -63.23 36.59 16.86
N LYS A 3 -64.00 36.29 15.80
CA LYS A 3 -63.62 35.32 14.79
C LYS A 3 -62.35 35.71 13.98
N LYS A 4 -62.11 37.00 13.85
CA LYS A 4 -60.93 37.50 13.16
C LYS A 4 -59.67 37.33 14.04
N LYS A 5 -59.75 37.58 15.33
CA LYS A 5 -58.67 37.35 16.29
C LYS A 5 -58.32 35.86 16.40
N GLU A 6 -59.29 34.94 16.56
CA GLU A 6 -59.07 33.52 16.57
C GLU A 6 -58.38 32.98 15.31
N ARG A 7 -58.73 33.47 14.13
CA ARG A 7 -58.10 33.09 12.85
C ARG A 7 -56.64 33.56 12.75
N VAL A 8 -56.31 34.74 13.32
CA VAL A 8 -54.94 35.22 13.39
C VAL A 8 -54.08 34.42 14.34
N GLU A 9 -54.61 34.04 15.51
CA GLU A 9 -53.91 33.21 16.48
C GLU A 9 -53.64 31.79 15.92
N ARG A 10 -54.63 31.15 15.32
CA ARG A 10 -54.41 29.85 14.62
C ARG A 10 -53.32 29.93 13.60
N ARG A 11 -53.26 30.95 12.73
CA ARG A 11 -52.21 31.13 11.74
C ARG A 11 -50.85 31.35 12.38
N ARG A 12 -50.75 32.05 13.49
CA ARG A 12 -49.49 32.22 14.22
C ARG A 12 -48.99 30.88 14.75
N HIS A 13 -49.82 30.10 15.42
CA HIS A 13 -49.46 28.77 15.92
C HIS A 13 -49.04 27.83 14.79
N GLU A 14 -49.73 27.85 13.66
CA GLU A 14 -49.31 27.05 12.48
C GLU A 14 -47.96 27.47 11.92
N ILE A 15 -47.68 28.78 11.83
CA ILE A 15 -46.39 29.29 11.36
C ILE A 15 -45.29 28.93 12.34
N GLU A 16 -45.50 29.11 13.65
CA GLU A 16 -44.52 28.74 14.68
C GLU A 16 -44.21 27.23 14.68
N ALA A 17 -45.25 26.40 14.59
CA ALA A 17 -45.09 24.95 14.51
C ALA A 17 -44.29 24.52 13.26
N ARG A 18 -44.59 25.11 12.08
CA ARG A 18 -43.84 24.85 10.83
C ARG A 18 -42.38 25.33 10.91
N THR A 19 -42.13 26.49 11.50
CA THR A 19 -40.79 27.05 11.67
C THR A 19 -39.97 26.18 12.62
N ARG A 20 -40.55 25.77 13.74
CA ARG A 20 -39.94 24.87 14.72
C ARG A 20 -39.59 23.50 14.10
N SER A 21 -40.52 22.93 13.31
CA SER A 21 -40.29 21.66 12.62
C SER A 21 -39.15 21.76 11.59
N LYS A 22 -39.09 22.86 10.81
CA LYS A 22 -37.98 23.10 9.86
C LYS A 22 -36.63 23.26 10.56
N SER A 23 -36.59 23.99 11.69
CA SER A 23 -35.38 24.17 12.48
C SER A 23 -34.88 22.84 13.03
N VAL A 24 -35.77 22.05 13.65
CA VAL A 24 -35.43 20.72 14.21
C VAL A 24 -34.89 19.80 13.12
N ARG A 25 -35.55 19.75 11.94
CA ARG A 25 -35.06 18.94 10.81
C ARG A 25 -33.68 19.40 10.36
N LYS A 26 -33.45 20.70 10.22
CA LYS A 26 -32.12 21.25 9.82
C LYS A 26 -31.04 20.90 10.84
N THR A 27 -31.34 21.04 12.15
CA THR A 27 -30.41 20.68 13.22
C THR A 27 -30.09 19.17 13.18
N LEU A 28 -31.11 18.33 13.02
CA LEU A 28 -30.95 16.87 12.92
C LEU A 28 -30.07 16.48 11.71
N THR A 29 -30.31 17.09 10.56
CA THR A 29 -29.48 16.86 9.34
C THR A 29 -28.02 17.23 9.59
N ILE A 30 -27.76 18.38 10.23
CA ILE A 30 -26.39 18.81 10.55
C ILE A 30 -25.73 17.83 11.50
N LEU A 31 -26.42 17.36 12.54
CA LEU A 31 -25.89 16.37 13.49
C LEU A 31 -25.55 15.03 12.82
N ILE A 32 -26.39 14.59 11.88
CA ILE A 32 -26.12 13.37 11.10
C ILE A 32 -24.86 13.54 10.24
N ILE A 33 -24.72 14.66 9.53
CA ILE A 33 -23.55 14.95 8.70
C ILE A 33 -22.28 15.00 9.55
N VAL A 34 -22.31 15.69 10.70
CA VAL A 34 -21.18 15.76 11.64
C VAL A 34 -20.83 14.37 12.17
N GLY A 35 -21.84 13.56 12.51
CA GLY A 35 -21.63 12.16 12.94
C GLY A 35 -20.97 11.30 11.87
N ILE A 36 -21.37 11.44 10.61
CA ILE A 36 -20.75 10.71 9.49
C ILE A 36 -19.29 11.14 9.30
N ILE A 37 -19.02 12.45 9.30
CA ILE A 37 -17.65 12.98 9.15
C ILE A 37 -16.76 12.51 10.31
N ALA A 38 -17.25 12.58 11.54
CA ALA A 38 -16.53 12.10 12.72
C ALA A 38 -16.27 10.60 12.67
N GLY A 39 -17.26 9.80 12.26
CA GLY A 39 -17.13 8.35 12.08
C GLY A 39 -16.11 7.97 11.00
N LEU A 40 -16.13 8.64 9.85
CA LEU A 40 -15.14 8.44 8.79
C LEU A 40 -13.75 8.87 9.26
N GLY A 41 -13.63 10.01 9.94
CA GLY A 41 -12.36 10.47 10.52
C GLY A 41 -11.79 9.49 11.54
N TYR A 42 -12.63 8.91 12.38
CA TYR A 42 -12.24 7.88 13.35
C TYR A 42 -11.78 6.59 12.65
N LEU A 43 -12.47 6.14 11.60
CA LEU A 43 -12.05 4.97 10.82
C LEU A 43 -10.69 5.19 10.15
N VAL A 44 -10.46 6.36 9.54
CA VAL A 44 -9.15 6.71 8.96
C VAL A 44 -8.06 6.77 10.03
N TYR A 45 -8.36 7.40 11.18
CA TYR A 45 -7.43 7.46 12.31
C TYR A 45 -7.04 6.07 12.82
N THR A 46 -8.03 5.18 13.05
CA THR A 46 -7.74 3.82 13.53
C THR A 46 -6.98 2.98 12.50
N ALA A 47 -7.30 3.13 11.21
CA ALA A 47 -6.55 2.46 10.14
C ALA A 47 -5.09 2.93 10.08
N ALA A 48 -4.84 4.22 10.27
CA ALA A 48 -3.48 4.79 10.27
C ALA A 48 -2.66 4.41 11.51
N THR A 49 -3.31 4.31 12.69
CA THR A 49 -2.61 4.05 13.96
C THR A 49 -2.47 2.56 14.30
N ASN A 50 -3.31 1.69 13.72
CA ASN A 50 -3.26 0.24 13.95
C ASN A 50 -2.34 -0.50 12.96
N SER A 51 -1.69 0.18 12.00
CA SER A 51 -0.62 -0.44 11.21
C SER A 51 0.60 -0.63 12.13
N PRO A 52 1.06 -1.87 12.35
CA PRO A 52 2.27 -2.08 13.13
C PRO A 52 3.41 -1.34 12.45
N GLY A 53 4.10 -0.49 13.20
CA GLY A 53 5.31 0.18 12.69
C GLY A 53 6.39 -0.82 12.34
N ILE A 54 7.42 -0.38 11.61
CA ILE A 54 8.61 -1.18 11.36
C ILE A 54 9.20 -1.59 12.72
N GLY A 55 9.48 -2.87 12.88
CA GLY A 55 10.04 -3.44 14.10
C GLY A 55 11.48 -2.98 14.35
N PRO A 56 12.04 -3.27 15.53
CA PRO A 56 13.42 -2.98 15.82
C PRO A 56 14.40 -3.61 14.82
N LEU A 57 15.54 -2.99 14.61
CA LEU A 57 16.62 -3.58 13.82
C LEU A 57 17.01 -4.94 14.41
N ASN A 58 17.27 -5.94 13.57
CA ASN A 58 17.55 -7.33 13.94
C ASN A 58 16.34 -8.10 14.55
N SER A 59 15.13 -7.57 14.46
CA SER A 59 13.92 -8.30 14.87
C SER A 59 13.46 -9.37 13.85
N ALA A 60 14.10 -9.41 12.67
CA ALA A 60 13.91 -10.44 11.66
C ALA A 60 15.18 -10.67 10.88
N HIS A 61 15.28 -11.84 10.22
CA HIS A 61 16.30 -12.16 9.22
C HIS A 61 15.71 -13.14 8.24
N TYR A 62 15.36 -12.67 7.05
CA TYR A 62 14.83 -13.52 5.99
C TYR A 62 15.00 -12.84 4.63
N HIS A 63 14.83 -13.63 3.57
CA HIS A 63 15.07 -13.22 2.20
C HIS A 63 13.83 -13.35 1.34
N VAL A 64 13.73 -12.47 0.33
CA VAL A 64 12.61 -12.40 -0.61
C VAL A 64 13.16 -12.22 -2.01
N ASP A 65 12.72 -13.03 -2.95
CA ASP A 65 13.09 -12.88 -4.35
C ASP A 65 12.09 -11.99 -5.09
N TRP A 66 12.59 -11.13 -5.97
CA TRP A 66 11.73 -10.26 -6.75
C TRP A 66 12.26 -9.98 -8.16
N ALA A 67 11.34 -9.61 -9.03
CA ALA A 67 11.62 -9.15 -10.37
C ALA A 67 10.70 -7.98 -10.74
N MET A 68 11.12 -7.17 -11.70
CA MET A 68 10.35 -6.04 -12.21
C MET A 68 10.39 -6.00 -13.72
N TYR A 69 9.24 -5.75 -14.35
CA TYR A 69 9.10 -5.56 -15.79
C TYR A 69 8.40 -4.23 -16.07
N ILE A 70 8.91 -3.49 -17.06
CA ILE A 70 8.31 -2.23 -17.52
C ILE A 70 8.16 -2.31 -19.05
N ASN A 71 6.91 -2.24 -19.53
CA ASN A 71 6.57 -2.37 -20.94
C ASN A 71 7.23 -3.62 -21.58
N GLY A 72 7.09 -4.77 -20.94
CA GLY A 72 7.60 -6.06 -21.41
C GLY A 72 9.12 -6.26 -21.23
N LYS A 73 9.84 -5.31 -20.65
CA LYS A 73 11.31 -5.37 -20.48
C LYS A 73 11.69 -5.61 -19.02
N PRO A 74 12.52 -6.63 -18.72
CA PRO A 74 13.03 -6.85 -17.38
C PRO A 74 13.92 -5.69 -16.94
N GLN A 75 13.82 -5.32 -15.68
CA GLN A 75 14.67 -4.30 -15.07
C GLN A 75 15.89 -4.96 -14.41
N VAL A 76 17.05 -4.34 -14.57
CA VAL A 76 18.29 -4.81 -13.93
C VAL A 76 18.36 -4.27 -12.52
N LEU A 77 18.14 -5.14 -11.53
CA LEU A 77 17.97 -4.77 -10.11
C LEU A 77 19.23 -5.03 -9.26
N ASN A 78 20.16 -5.85 -9.76
CA ASN A 78 21.38 -6.26 -9.05
C ASN A 78 22.55 -5.27 -9.25
N VAL A 79 22.27 -4.00 -9.48
CA VAL A 79 23.27 -2.95 -9.70
C VAL A 79 23.66 -2.25 -8.38
N SER A 80 24.90 -1.76 -8.32
CA SER A 80 25.48 -1.17 -7.10
C SER A 80 24.67 0.00 -6.52
N LYS A 81 24.00 0.78 -7.37
CA LYS A 81 23.17 1.92 -6.91
C LYS A 81 22.01 1.52 -6.01
N TYR A 82 21.56 0.26 -6.04
CA TYR A 82 20.47 -0.26 -5.24
C TYR A 82 20.94 -1.09 -4.03
N GLN A 83 22.23 -1.41 -3.95
CA GLN A 83 22.77 -2.25 -2.87
C GLN A 83 22.95 -1.48 -1.55
N LEU A 84 22.72 -2.15 -0.41
CA LEU A 84 23.02 -1.69 0.94
C LEU A 84 22.45 -0.31 1.28
N ARG A 85 21.22 -0.01 0.85
CA ARG A 85 20.61 1.33 0.97
C ARG A 85 19.92 1.58 2.32
N SER A 86 19.69 0.54 3.13
CA SER A 86 19.08 0.65 4.46
C SER A 86 19.58 -0.49 5.35
N GLU A 87 19.68 -0.26 6.65
CA GLU A 87 19.99 -1.31 7.62
C GLU A 87 18.79 -2.24 7.89
N TYR A 88 17.56 -1.74 7.73
CA TYR A 88 16.34 -2.52 7.97
C TYR A 88 16.00 -3.49 6.84
N VAL A 89 16.34 -3.11 5.60
CA VAL A 89 16.10 -3.89 4.40
C VAL A 89 16.98 -3.41 3.26
N HIS A 90 17.61 -4.32 2.53
CA HIS A 90 18.48 -3.96 1.41
C HIS A 90 18.65 -5.11 0.41
N LEU A 91 19.31 -4.80 -0.71
CA LEU A 91 19.93 -5.79 -1.60
C LEU A 91 21.40 -5.87 -1.27
N GLU A 92 22.00 -7.05 -1.36
CA GLU A 92 23.43 -7.24 -1.11
C GLU A 92 24.05 -8.32 -2.02
N GLY A 93 25.38 -8.42 -1.98
CA GLY A 93 26.13 -9.44 -2.71
C GLY A 93 26.00 -9.38 -4.22
N GLY A 94 25.59 -8.23 -4.79
CA GLY A 94 25.34 -8.09 -6.22
C GLY A 94 24.12 -8.87 -6.72
N THR A 95 23.22 -9.27 -5.82
CA THR A 95 21.98 -9.96 -6.15
C THR A 95 20.79 -8.99 -6.19
N SER A 96 19.65 -9.47 -6.71
CA SER A 96 18.37 -8.77 -6.60
C SER A 96 17.48 -9.31 -5.46
N THR A 97 17.99 -10.21 -4.63
CA THR A 97 17.27 -10.74 -3.48
C THR A 97 17.19 -9.70 -2.37
N ILE A 98 16.01 -9.47 -1.83
CA ILE A 98 15.76 -8.53 -0.74
C ILE A 98 16.13 -9.22 0.58
N HIS A 99 16.97 -8.58 1.36
CA HIS A 99 17.45 -9.02 2.67
C HIS A 99 16.76 -8.19 3.76
N MET A 100 15.98 -8.83 4.63
CA MET A 100 15.14 -8.20 5.64
C MET A 100 15.76 -8.37 7.04
N HIS A 101 15.97 -7.26 7.75
CA HIS A 101 16.51 -7.25 9.11
C HIS A 101 15.53 -6.79 10.18
N ALA A 102 14.32 -6.44 9.79
CA ALA A 102 13.29 -6.02 10.74
C ALA A 102 11.92 -6.61 10.37
N THR A 103 11.09 -6.81 11.39
CA THR A 103 9.69 -7.20 11.20
C THR A 103 8.86 -6.02 10.67
N ASN A 104 7.77 -6.31 9.99
CA ASN A 104 6.78 -5.34 9.52
C ASN A 104 7.35 -4.26 8.59
N VAL A 105 8.39 -4.55 7.82
CA VAL A 105 8.91 -3.63 6.79
C VAL A 105 8.03 -3.73 5.56
N PRO A 106 7.28 -2.66 5.18
CA PRO A 106 6.47 -2.69 3.98
C PRO A 106 7.34 -2.67 2.73
N LEU A 107 6.87 -3.27 1.64
CA LEU A 107 7.55 -3.26 0.34
C LEU A 107 7.83 -1.82 -0.14
N GLY A 108 6.90 -0.89 0.09
CA GLY A 108 7.09 0.52 -0.25
C GLY A 108 8.29 1.16 0.44
N TYR A 109 8.53 0.83 1.71
CA TYR A 109 9.73 1.29 2.40
C TYR A 109 11.01 0.81 1.70
N PHE A 110 11.09 -0.48 1.37
CA PHE A 110 12.21 -1.01 0.60
C PHE A 110 12.38 -0.28 -0.76
N ILE A 111 11.30 -0.16 -1.53
CA ILE A 111 11.29 0.53 -2.83
C ILE A 111 11.77 1.99 -2.70
N ASP A 112 11.36 2.71 -1.64
CA ASP A 112 11.81 4.07 -1.37
C ASP A 112 13.31 4.14 -1.05
N THR A 113 13.85 3.16 -0.29
CA THR A 113 15.28 3.13 0.06
C THR A 113 16.19 3.01 -1.17
N ILE A 114 15.73 2.35 -2.22
CA ILE A 114 16.47 2.21 -3.48
C ILE A 114 16.20 3.34 -4.49
N GLY A 115 15.50 4.41 -4.06
CA GLY A 115 15.22 5.59 -4.89
C GLY A 115 14.09 5.41 -5.90
N MET A 116 13.26 4.40 -5.72
CA MET A 116 12.04 4.16 -6.50
C MET A 116 10.81 4.55 -5.68
N LYS A 117 9.61 4.56 -6.30
CA LYS A 117 8.34 4.73 -5.60
C LYS A 117 7.28 3.81 -6.20
N ILE A 118 6.41 3.29 -5.35
CA ILE A 118 5.28 2.45 -5.77
C ILE A 118 4.00 2.92 -5.08
N ALA A 119 2.96 3.12 -5.87
CA ALA A 119 1.59 3.42 -5.43
C ALA A 119 0.61 2.54 -6.21
N PRO A 120 -0.66 2.43 -5.83
CA PRO A 120 -1.61 1.55 -6.52
C PRO A 120 -1.76 1.79 -8.02
N THR A 121 -1.46 3.00 -8.49
CA THR A 121 -1.64 3.40 -9.89
C THR A 121 -0.38 3.93 -10.55
N SER A 122 0.76 3.89 -9.88
CA SER A 122 2.02 4.43 -10.44
C SER A 122 3.26 3.76 -9.87
N LEU A 123 4.30 3.71 -10.69
CA LEU A 123 5.63 3.23 -10.37
C LEU A 123 6.65 4.28 -10.84
N THR A 124 7.58 4.70 -9.96
CA THR A 124 8.68 5.57 -10.34
C THR A 124 9.99 4.79 -10.27
N VAL A 125 10.74 4.75 -11.36
CA VAL A 125 12.05 4.11 -11.47
C VAL A 125 13.01 5.08 -12.16
N ASP A 126 14.17 5.33 -11.57
CA ASP A 126 15.20 6.22 -12.10
C ASP A 126 14.66 7.62 -12.50
N GLY A 127 13.74 8.15 -11.68
CA GLY A 127 13.13 9.46 -11.91
C GLY A 127 12.01 9.49 -12.95
N VAL A 128 11.75 8.39 -13.63
CA VAL A 128 10.63 8.26 -14.59
C VAL A 128 9.42 7.67 -13.89
N THR A 129 8.28 8.35 -13.95
CA THR A 129 7.01 7.88 -13.39
C THR A 129 6.14 7.24 -14.48
N TYR A 130 5.74 6.02 -14.23
CA TYR A 130 4.84 5.23 -15.04
C TYR A 130 3.48 5.18 -14.32
N SER A 131 2.49 5.91 -14.84
CA SER A 131 1.12 5.95 -14.29
C SER A 131 0.18 5.10 -15.12
N ASN A 132 -0.83 4.53 -14.47
CA ASN A 132 -1.88 3.80 -15.18
C ASN A 132 -2.56 4.71 -16.20
N GLU A 133 -2.51 4.35 -17.47
CA GLU A 133 -3.07 5.10 -18.58
C GLU A 133 -3.52 4.15 -19.70
N GLY A 134 -4.72 4.34 -20.19
CA GLY A 134 -5.30 3.46 -21.22
C GLY A 134 -5.31 1.98 -20.79
N ASP A 135 -4.67 1.14 -21.57
CA ASP A 135 -4.51 -0.30 -21.33
C ASP A 135 -3.30 -0.65 -20.45
N LYS A 136 -2.38 0.30 -20.23
CA LYS A 136 -1.21 0.10 -19.38
C LYS A 136 -1.58 0.21 -17.91
N LYS A 137 -1.21 -0.81 -17.15
CA LYS A 137 -1.51 -0.91 -15.71
C LYS A 137 -0.28 -1.33 -14.93
N LEU A 138 -0.17 -0.81 -13.71
CA LEU A 138 0.71 -1.36 -12.70
C LEU A 138 0.01 -2.55 -12.06
N ARG A 139 0.67 -3.69 -12.04
CA ARG A 139 0.21 -4.93 -11.41
C ARG A 139 1.32 -5.48 -10.53
N MET A 140 0.97 -6.11 -9.43
CA MET A 140 1.90 -6.78 -8.53
C MET A 140 1.40 -8.20 -8.25
N PHE A 141 2.34 -9.14 -8.17
CA PHE A 141 2.05 -10.53 -7.88
C PHE A 141 2.95 -10.99 -6.74
N VAL A 142 2.39 -11.79 -5.84
CA VAL A 142 3.09 -12.44 -4.74
C VAL A 142 2.83 -13.93 -4.84
N ASN A 143 3.89 -14.72 -4.95
CA ASN A 143 3.80 -16.17 -5.10
C ASN A 143 2.85 -16.60 -6.24
N GLY A 144 2.90 -15.87 -7.35
CA GLY A 144 2.09 -16.12 -8.54
C GLY A 144 0.63 -15.63 -8.47
N LYS A 145 0.19 -15.02 -7.37
CA LYS A 145 -1.16 -14.47 -7.20
C LYS A 145 -1.12 -12.94 -7.24
N GLU A 146 -2.06 -12.34 -7.95
CA GLU A 146 -2.17 -10.88 -7.99
C GLU A 146 -2.48 -10.32 -6.59
N ASN A 147 -1.76 -9.24 -6.23
CA ASN A 147 -1.86 -8.58 -4.93
C ASN A 147 -2.03 -7.08 -5.14
N SER A 148 -3.03 -6.48 -4.51
CA SER A 148 -3.37 -5.06 -4.64
C SER A 148 -2.85 -4.18 -3.50
N ASP A 149 -2.09 -4.74 -2.55
CA ASP A 149 -1.52 -3.98 -1.42
C ASP A 149 -0.34 -3.10 -1.85
N PHE A 150 0.34 -3.45 -2.95
CA PHE A 150 1.48 -2.72 -3.49
C PHE A 150 2.51 -2.37 -2.41
N GLY A 151 2.81 -1.07 -2.24
CA GLY A 151 3.75 -0.62 -1.21
C GLY A 151 3.36 -0.92 0.23
N LYS A 152 2.09 -1.24 0.51
CA LYS A 152 1.63 -1.64 1.86
C LYS A 152 1.88 -3.11 2.17
N TYR A 153 2.14 -3.92 1.16
CA TYR A 153 2.45 -5.33 1.36
C TYR A 153 3.67 -5.50 2.27
N VAL A 154 3.55 -6.33 3.28
CA VAL A 154 4.67 -6.72 4.15
C VAL A 154 5.17 -8.09 3.68
N PRO A 155 6.33 -8.16 3.01
CA PRO A 155 6.88 -9.42 2.51
C PRO A 155 7.14 -10.42 3.62
N LYS A 156 7.04 -11.70 3.29
CA LYS A 156 7.35 -12.82 4.17
C LYS A 156 8.55 -13.59 3.62
N GLY A 157 9.25 -14.31 4.47
CA GLY A 157 10.39 -15.12 4.04
C GLY A 157 10.01 -16.06 2.89
N LEU A 158 10.89 -16.12 1.88
CA LEU A 158 10.75 -16.91 0.65
C LEU A 158 9.63 -16.46 -0.31
N ASP A 159 9.01 -15.29 -0.09
CA ASP A 159 8.09 -14.75 -1.07
C ASP A 159 8.79 -14.51 -2.40
N LYS A 160 8.03 -14.68 -3.48
CA LYS A 160 8.42 -14.33 -4.85
C LYS A 160 7.52 -13.20 -5.33
N ILE A 161 8.10 -12.00 -5.49
CA ILE A 161 7.37 -10.78 -5.85
C ILE A 161 7.67 -10.41 -7.29
N LEU A 162 6.63 -10.18 -8.08
CA LEU A 162 6.72 -9.62 -9.42
C LEU A 162 5.99 -8.28 -9.47
N ILE A 163 6.67 -7.24 -9.95
CA ILE A 163 6.07 -5.94 -10.25
C ILE A 163 6.09 -5.76 -11.76
N VAL A 164 4.94 -5.49 -12.38
CA VAL A 164 4.79 -5.29 -13.82
C VAL A 164 4.08 -3.99 -14.09
N TYR A 165 4.64 -3.16 -14.97
CA TYR A 165 3.94 -2.02 -15.57
C TYR A 165 3.92 -2.17 -17.09
N GLY A 166 2.73 -2.23 -17.65
CA GLY A 166 2.52 -2.36 -19.10
C GLY A 166 1.10 -2.79 -19.43
N ASN A 167 0.93 -3.25 -20.65
CA ASN A 167 -0.30 -3.89 -21.16
C ASN A 167 -0.10 -5.40 -21.37
N ASP A 168 0.77 -5.98 -20.54
CA ASP A 168 1.16 -7.38 -20.63
C ASP A 168 -0.03 -8.30 -20.34
N THR A 169 -0.19 -9.33 -21.16
CA THR A 169 -1.22 -10.36 -21.01
C THR A 169 -0.91 -11.27 -19.82
N ASP A 170 -1.93 -11.95 -19.29
CA ASP A 170 -1.72 -12.91 -18.20
C ASP A 170 -0.75 -14.03 -18.58
N ALA A 171 -0.73 -14.46 -19.84
CA ALA A 171 0.22 -15.45 -20.34
C ALA A 171 1.68 -14.92 -20.24
N GLN A 172 1.93 -13.68 -20.63
CA GLN A 172 3.26 -13.06 -20.50
C GLN A 172 3.64 -12.91 -19.02
N ILE A 173 2.71 -12.52 -18.17
CA ILE A 173 2.94 -12.41 -16.73
C ILE A 173 3.32 -13.76 -16.12
N GLN A 174 2.68 -14.85 -16.52
CA GLN A 174 3.07 -16.21 -16.07
C GLN A 174 4.50 -16.55 -16.49
N GLU A 175 4.96 -16.13 -17.67
CA GLU A 175 6.36 -16.30 -18.06
C GLU A 175 7.31 -15.44 -17.20
N TYR A 176 6.94 -14.19 -16.88
CA TYR A 176 7.75 -13.33 -16.00
C TYR A 176 7.86 -13.90 -14.57
N ILE A 177 6.80 -14.50 -14.04
CA ILE A 177 6.84 -15.16 -12.73
C ILE A 177 7.92 -16.24 -12.69
N LYS A 178 8.14 -16.98 -13.76
CA LYS A 178 9.19 -18.01 -13.86
C LYS A 178 10.61 -17.43 -13.86
N THR A 179 10.76 -16.15 -14.20
CA THR A 179 12.07 -15.47 -14.21
C THR A 179 12.48 -14.88 -12.87
N ILE A 180 11.56 -14.88 -11.87
CA ILE A 180 11.92 -14.43 -10.53
C ILE A 180 13.03 -15.35 -10.00
N PRO A 181 14.14 -14.80 -9.46
CA PRO A 181 15.20 -15.61 -8.88
C PRO A 181 14.67 -16.62 -7.85
N ASP A 182 15.45 -17.65 -7.58
CA ASP A 182 15.19 -18.62 -6.51
C ASP A 182 16.42 -18.70 -5.57
N LEU A 183 16.87 -17.51 -5.12
CA LEU A 183 18.07 -17.33 -4.30
C LEU A 183 17.77 -17.20 -2.82
N ALA A 184 16.61 -16.64 -2.45
CA ALA A 184 16.20 -16.43 -1.06
C ALA A 184 16.38 -17.69 -0.21
N LYS A 185 15.97 -18.84 -0.74
CA LYS A 185 16.11 -20.14 -0.07
C LYS A 185 17.57 -20.52 0.22
N SER A 186 18.51 -20.13 -0.61
CA SER A 186 19.94 -20.45 -0.42
C SER A 186 20.57 -19.59 0.66
N PHE A 187 20.10 -18.35 0.81
CA PHE A 187 20.56 -17.43 1.88
C PHE A 187 19.99 -17.79 3.24
N ASP A 188 18.82 -18.40 3.31
CA ASP A 188 18.19 -18.84 4.57
C ASP A 188 18.77 -20.17 5.09
N GLN A 189 19.65 -20.84 4.34
CA GLN A 189 20.34 -22.04 4.83
C GLN A 189 21.43 -21.66 5.84
N PRO A 190 21.65 -22.46 6.89
CA PRO A 190 22.78 -22.28 7.79
C PRO A 190 24.09 -22.25 6.97
N GLN A 191 24.82 -21.15 7.03
CA GLN A 191 26.12 -21.09 6.37
C GLN A 191 27.05 -22.13 7.00
N PRO A 192 27.78 -22.93 6.21
CA PRO A 192 28.78 -23.83 6.76
C PRO A 192 29.79 -23.01 7.59
N ALA A 193 30.09 -23.48 8.80
CA ALA A 193 31.07 -22.82 9.67
C ALA A 193 32.37 -22.56 8.85
N PRO A 194 33.00 -21.37 8.98
CA PRO A 194 34.24 -21.07 8.28
C PRO A 194 35.25 -22.17 8.60
N ALA A 195 35.86 -22.76 7.59
CA ALA A 195 36.89 -23.76 7.77
C ALA A 195 37.98 -23.20 8.67
N VAL A 196 38.09 -23.70 9.89
CA VAL A 196 39.18 -23.34 10.80
C VAL A 196 40.45 -23.87 10.15
N GLY A 197 41.23 -22.96 9.55
CA GLY A 197 42.51 -23.28 8.96
C GLY A 197 43.40 -23.97 9.99
N ARG A 198 43.83 -25.18 9.67
CA ARG A 198 44.89 -25.88 10.42
C ARG A 198 46.25 -25.30 10.08
#